data_f71f3cb2ba684a7d2ec899130b97a470
#
_entry.id   f71f3cb2ba684a7d2ec899130b97a470
#
_cell.length_a   1.000
_cell.length_b   1.000
_cell.length_c   1.000
_cell.angle_alpha   90.00
_cell.angle_beta   90.00
_cell.angle_gamma   90.00
#
_symmetry.space_group_name_H-M   'P 1'
#
loop_
_entity.id
_entity.type
_entity.pdbx_description
1 polymer ?
#
loop_
_entity_poly.entity_id
_entity_poly.type
_entity_poly.pdbx_seq_one_letter_code
_entity_poly.pdbx_strand_id
1 'polypeptide(L)'
;MSSYSSEQDDLLKRLRRIEGQIAGISRMVAEDRYCIDVLTQVSAATKALQSVSLKLLDAHLAGCVVDAAKKGGPEADAKVKEASDAIARLVRS
;
A
#
# COMPACT_ATOMS: atom_id res chain seq x y z
N MET A 1 10.54 16.46 2.60
CA MET A 1 9.51 15.87 1.69
C MET A 1 9.55 14.35 1.80
N SER A 2 8.40 13.72 1.71
CA SER A 2 8.33 12.25 1.71
C SER A 2 8.76 11.70 0.35
N SER A 3 9.18 10.42 0.34
CA SER A 3 9.63 9.72 -0.87
C SER A 3 8.53 9.54 -1.92
N TYR A 4 7.25 9.65 -1.53
CA TYR A 4 6.12 9.47 -2.44
C TYR A 4 5.47 10.77 -2.91
N SER A 5 6.09 11.94 -2.68
CA SER A 5 5.50 13.25 -3.00
C SER A 5 5.05 13.37 -4.45
N SER A 6 5.88 12.87 -5.39
CA SER A 6 5.56 12.91 -6.82
C SER A 6 4.41 11.99 -7.21
N GLU A 7 4.07 11.02 -6.36
CA GLU A 7 3.01 10.05 -6.59
C GLU A 7 1.73 10.37 -5.81
N GLN A 8 1.73 11.45 -5.04
CA GLN A 8 0.66 11.77 -4.09
C GLN A 8 -0.72 11.83 -4.76
N ASP A 9 -0.84 12.52 -5.89
CA ASP A 9 -2.12 12.67 -6.59
C ASP A 9 -2.66 11.33 -7.06
N ASP A 10 -1.79 10.49 -7.63
CA ASP A 10 -2.19 9.16 -8.11
C ASP A 10 -2.60 8.26 -6.94
N LEU A 11 -1.83 8.28 -5.85
CA LEU A 11 -2.15 7.52 -4.64
C LEU A 11 -3.50 7.92 -4.06
N LEU A 12 -3.78 9.23 -3.99
CA LEU A 12 -5.05 9.74 -3.49
C LEU A 12 -6.22 9.30 -4.36
N LYS A 13 -6.07 9.32 -5.68
CA LYS A 13 -7.10 8.83 -6.61
C LYS A 13 -7.40 7.35 -6.37
N ARG A 14 -6.35 6.55 -6.20
CA ARG A 14 -6.49 5.10 -5.91
C ARG A 14 -7.21 4.88 -4.58
N LEU A 15 -6.82 5.61 -3.56
CA LEU A 15 -7.42 5.49 -2.23
C LEU A 15 -8.90 5.92 -2.22
N ARG A 16 -9.27 6.97 -2.95
CA ARG A 16 -10.68 7.38 -3.09
C ARG A 16 -11.51 6.30 -3.76
N ARG A 17 -10.94 5.64 -4.77
CA ARG A 17 -11.62 4.51 -5.42
C ARG A 17 -11.83 3.34 -4.44
N ILE A 18 -10.80 3.06 -3.62
CA ILE A 18 -10.88 2.01 -2.60
C ILE A 18 -11.91 2.37 -1.52
N GLU A 19 -11.99 3.63 -1.10
CA GLU A 19 -13.02 4.10 -0.17
C GLU A 19 -14.43 3.81 -0.74
N GLY A 20 -14.62 4.06 -2.03
CA GLY A 20 -15.88 3.73 -2.72
C GLY A 20 -16.16 2.23 -2.72
N GLN A 21 -15.14 1.40 -2.94
CA GLN A 21 -15.29 -0.05 -2.89
C GLN A 21 -15.68 -0.52 -1.48
N ILE A 22 -15.07 0.04 -0.45
CA ILE A 22 -15.39 -0.29 0.94
C ILE A 22 -16.82 0.13 1.29
N ALA A 23 -17.23 1.32 0.87
CA ALA A 23 -18.61 1.78 1.06
C ALA A 23 -19.60 0.85 0.37
N GLY A 24 -19.27 0.36 -0.82
CA GLY A 24 -20.08 -0.63 -1.55
C GLY A 24 -20.18 -1.96 -0.80
N ILE A 25 -19.09 -2.44 -0.23
CA ILE A 25 -19.06 -3.67 0.58
C ILE A 25 -19.96 -3.49 1.82
N SER A 26 -19.86 -2.35 2.50
CA SER A 26 -20.71 -2.05 3.66
C SER A 26 -22.20 -2.11 3.30
N ARG A 27 -22.55 -1.55 2.14
CA ARG A 27 -23.93 -1.60 1.62
C ARG A 27 -24.38 -3.03 1.36
N MET A 28 -23.52 -3.85 0.74
CA MET A 28 -23.83 -5.25 0.45
C MET A 28 -24.11 -6.03 1.74
N VAL A 29 -23.29 -5.81 2.78
CA VAL A 29 -23.49 -6.44 4.08
C VAL A 29 -24.80 -5.97 4.71
N ALA A 30 -25.09 -4.67 4.67
CA ALA A 30 -26.32 -4.11 5.21
C ALA A 30 -27.57 -4.65 4.51
N GLU A 31 -27.47 -4.95 3.21
CA GLU A 31 -28.56 -5.51 2.40
C GLU A 31 -28.63 -7.04 2.43
N ASP A 32 -27.78 -7.66 3.22
CA ASP A 32 -27.69 -9.12 3.35
C ASP A 32 -27.47 -9.82 1.99
N ARG A 33 -26.56 -9.25 1.19
CA ARG A 33 -26.22 -9.80 -0.13
C ARG A 33 -25.51 -11.13 0.02
N TYR A 34 -25.51 -11.91 -1.06
CA TYR A 34 -24.91 -13.25 -1.08
C TYR A 34 -23.43 -13.17 -0.67
N CYS A 35 -23.05 -14.03 0.31
CA CYS A 35 -21.73 -14.01 0.95
C CYS A 35 -20.58 -14.10 -0.04
N ILE A 36 -20.68 -14.96 -1.05
CA ILE A 36 -19.60 -15.14 -2.05
C ILE A 36 -19.39 -13.85 -2.86
N ASP A 37 -20.45 -13.14 -3.18
CA ASP A 37 -20.34 -11.85 -3.88
C ASP A 37 -19.63 -10.82 -3.02
N VAL A 38 -19.94 -10.79 -1.73
CA VAL A 38 -19.27 -9.89 -0.76
C VAL A 38 -17.78 -10.24 -0.69
N LEU A 39 -17.45 -11.52 -0.56
CA LEU A 39 -16.05 -11.97 -0.50
C LEU A 39 -15.27 -11.61 -1.76
N THR A 40 -15.90 -11.68 -2.92
CA THR A 40 -15.30 -11.26 -4.20
C THR A 40 -14.93 -9.78 -4.17
N GLN A 41 -15.81 -8.95 -3.64
CA GLN A 41 -15.54 -7.50 -3.52
C GLN A 41 -14.45 -7.21 -2.49
N VAL A 42 -14.43 -7.94 -1.37
CA VAL A 42 -13.36 -7.82 -0.38
C VAL A 42 -12.01 -8.18 -0.99
N SER A 43 -11.95 -9.26 -1.78
CA SER A 43 -10.72 -9.65 -2.48
C SER A 43 -10.23 -8.57 -3.43
N ALA A 44 -11.14 -7.94 -4.17
CA ALA A 44 -10.79 -6.85 -5.09
C ALA A 44 -10.24 -5.63 -4.34
N ALA A 45 -10.86 -5.24 -3.22
CA ALA A 45 -10.41 -4.13 -2.40
C ALA A 45 -9.03 -4.42 -1.78
N THR A 46 -8.80 -5.66 -1.33
CA THR A 46 -7.52 -6.11 -0.78
C THR A 46 -6.41 -5.97 -1.82
N LYS A 47 -6.64 -6.44 -3.05
CA LYS A 47 -5.66 -6.32 -4.14
C LYS A 47 -5.37 -4.87 -4.49
N ALA A 48 -6.38 -4.02 -4.47
CA ALA A 48 -6.21 -2.59 -4.72
C ALA A 48 -5.34 -1.93 -3.64
N LEU A 49 -5.54 -2.29 -2.37
CA LEU A 49 -4.70 -1.82 -1.26
C LEU A 49 -3.26 -2.33 -1.37
N GLN A 50 -3.06 -3.58 -1.77
CA GLN A 50 -1.73 -4.12 -2.01
C GLN A 50 -1.00 -3.34 -3.11
N SER A 51 -1.71 -2.96 -4.16
CA SER A 51 -1.15 -2.12 -5.24
C SER A 51 -0.68 -0.76 -4.71
N VAL A 52 -1.45 -0.13 -3.82
CA VAL A 52 -1.05 1.12 -3.17
C VAL A 52 0.20 0.90 -2.32
N SER A 53 0.25 -0.20 -1.55
CA SER A 53 1.40 -0.54 -0.72
C SER A 53 2.68 -0.72 -1.55
N LEU A 54 2.58 -1.43 -2.68
CA LEU A 54 3.72 -1.64 -3.58
C LEU A 54 4.21 -0.32 -4.17
N LYS A 55 3.30 0.55 -4.55
CA LYS A 55 3.67 1.85 -5.12
C LYS A 55 4.39 2.73 -4.09
N LEU A 56 3.90 2.73 -2.84
CA LEU A 56 4.57 3.42 -1.74
C LEU A 56 5.95 2.85 -1.47
N LEU A 57 6.06 1.52 -1.45
CA LEU A 57 7.33 0.85 -1.21
C LEU A 57 8.34 1.16 -2.32
N ASP A 58 7.93 1.10 -3.57
CA ASP A 58 8.80 1.42 -4.72
C ASP A 58 9.33 2.84 -4.62
N ALA A 59 8.48 3.80 -4.29
CA ALA A 59 8.90 5.20 -4.12
C ALA A 59 9.87 5.35 -2.96
N HIS A 60 9.63 4.65 -1.85
CA HIS A 60 10.50 4.67 -0.68
C HIS A 60 11.89 4.08 -1.01
N LEU A 61 11.94 2.95 -1.72
CA LEU A 61 13.20 2.34 -2.14
C LEU A 61 13.98 3.24 -3.10
N ALA A 62 13.29 3.82 -4.08
CA ALA A 62 13.94 4.69 -5.07
C ALA A 62 14.46 5.99 -4.48
N GLY A 63 13.79 6.53 -3.47
CA GLY A 63 14.18 7.79 -2.82
C GLY A 63 15.02 7.58 -1.58
N CYS A 64 14.36 7.28 -0.46
CA CYS A 64 14.99 7.28 0.86
C CYS A 64 16.08 6.21 1.03
N VAL A 65 15.81 4.99 0.55
CA VAL A 65 16.75 3.88 0.75
C VAL A 65 18.00 4.04 -0.12
N VAL A 66 17.82 4.42 -1.38
CA VAL A 66 18.96 4.67 -2.30
C VAL A 66 19.81 5.80 -1.79
N ASP A 67 19.22 6.91 -1.34
CA ASP A 67 19.95 8.05 -0.79
C ASP A 67 20.74 7.66 0.46
N ALA A 68 20.14 6.91 1.36
CA ALA A 68 20.82 6.42 2.56
C ALA A 68 21.97 5.47 2.21
N ALA A 69 21.75 4.58 1.25
CA ALA A 69 22.77 3.62 0.79
C ALA A 69 23.99 4.34 0.20
N LYS A 70 23.79 5.42 -0.54
CA LYS A 70 24.88 6.23 -1.12
C LYS A 70 25.73 6.88 -0.04
N LYS A 71 25.13 7.27 1.09
CA LYS A 71 25.85 7.87 2.22
C LYS A 71 26.62 6.83 3.03
N GLY A 72 26.12 5.60 3.05
CA GLY A 72 26.74 4.48 3.78
C GLY A 72 26.57 4.58 5.29
N GLY A 73 27.27 3.68 6.00
CA GLY A 73 27.32 3.67 7.46
C GLY A 73 26.08 3.12 8.13
N PRO A 74 25.93 3.33 9.47
CA PRO A 74 24.83 2.79 10.25
C PRO A 74 23.44 3.25 9.79
N GLU A 75 23.33 4.46 9.26
CA GLU A 75 22.07 4.98 8.73
C GLU A 75 21.62 4.19 7.51
N ALA A 76 22.54 3.84 6.61
CA ALA A 76 22.25 3.01 5.45
C ALA A 76 21.73 1.63 5.89
N ASP A 77 22.41 1.00 6.84
CA ASP A 77 22.03 -0.31 7.37
C ASP A 77 20.64 -0.27 8.01
N ALA A 78 20.34 0.78 8.77
CA ALA A 78 19.03 0.96 9.41
C ALA A 78 17.91 1.11 8.37
N LYS A 79 18.15 1.88 7.30
CA LYS A 79 17.15 2.08 6.24
C LYS A 79 16.93 0.83 5.41
N VAL A 80 17.95 0.05 5.13
CA VAL A 80 17.84 -1.22 4.43
C VAL A 80 17.03 -2.22 5.28
N LYS A 81 17.32 -2.29 6.58
CA LYS A 81 16.58 -3.17 7.49
C LYS A 81 15.12 -2.77 7.58
N GLU A 82 14.83 -1.49 7.70
CA GLU A 82 13.46 -0.96 7.74
C GLU A 82 12.68 -1.38 6.48
N ALA A 83 13.29 -1.23 5.29
CA ALA A 83 12.67 -1.63 4.04
C ALA A 83 12.44 -3.13 3.97
N SER A 84 13.42 -3.92 4.40
CA SER A 84 13.33 -5.38 4.45
C SER A 84 12.19 -5.84 5.37
N ASP A 85 12.05 -5.23 6.55
CA ASP A 85 10.98 -5.53 7.49
C ASP A 85 9.60 -5.16 6.91
N ALA A 86 9.53 -4.03 6.18
CA ALA A 86 8.29 -3.61 5.53
C ALA A 86 7.86 -4.59 4.43
N ILE A 87 8.82 -5.07 3.63
CA ILE A 87 8.57 -6.08 2.60
C ILE A 87 8.04 -7.37 3.23
N ALA A 88 8.65 -7.81 4.32
CA ALA A 88 8.22 -9.02 5.04
C ALA A 88 6.78 -8.89 5.54
N ARG A 89 6.39 -7.72 6.06
CA ARG A 89 5.00 -7.48 6.49
C ARG A 89 4.04 -7.52 5.31
N LEU A 90 4.41 -6.94 4.18
CA LEU A 90 3.57 -6.91 2.98
C LEU A 90 3.34 -8.33 2.43
N VAL A 91 4.37 -9.16 2.43
CA VAL A 91 4.29 -10.55 1.95
C VAL A 91 3.40 -11.40 2.86
N ARG A 92 3.42 -11.15 4.17
CA ARG A 92 2.62 -11.90 5.14
C ARG A 92 1.15 -11.49 5.22
N SER A 93 0.82 -10.31 4.73
CA SER A 93 -0.56 -9.79 4.81
C SER A 93 -1.56 -10.35 3.72
#